data_25c6c6ec27e48a4866d869221c7d45c3
#
_entry.id   25c6c6ec27e48a4866d869221c7d45c3
#
_cell.length_a   1.000
_cell.length_b   1.000
_cell.length_c   1.000
_cell.angle_alpha   90.00
_cell.angle_beta   90.00
_cell.angle_gamma   90.00
#
_symmetry.space_group_name_H-M   'P 1'
#
loop_
_entity.id
_entity.type
_entity.pdbx_description
1 polymer ?
#
loop_
_entity_poly.entity_id
_entity_poly.type
_entity_poly.pdbx_seq_one_letter_code
_entity_poly.pdbx_strand_id
1 'polypeptide(L)'
;MKRIISLCLSVILCLSLVSLAGCGGSSNNNLGTYTEDEIVGSVVENFENNTDKGNGNSNGGAGAVGGDATEQAFFDAVPEELKGTTVKFATWIDHKSTDYSYIFSDFEKLTGIKVEIVPVTQADYIVKLAGMKASDTAPDIIVENGDFPRTLALLQAITKEATGIDVKDSFWDQEVTKLYTVGNKTYAINGANSSWQMASPLVYFNIPLLEKYGVKTPAEYVDENNWTFTTMLKCMEDAKKAGIATPCEIDVSVFSNVYAGGPYKYNASTNKYSNTMGTAKFKEVWNYLTSASEKGYAKLSNAWASSLTSGNTGFVISGAYGLRKQPGWFYQMDSEDIGYAYLPKMDKNDKNYPTSTMTRAYCIAAGAKNAKGAGYFLRYFLNDDWYDLNDIFKDERAKAMHMNLQKIKNFSNPQLEGVVLTQYDDFKVFFNELTTSTPAQVTANIDKISQKLDYCVEKANKLIANAK
;
A
#
# COMPACT_ATOMS: atom_id res chain seq x y z
N MET A 1 4.97 36.70 20.38
CA MET A 1 5.14 35.26 20.06
C MET A 1 5.00 34.32 21.23
N LYS A 2 5.68 34.46 22.35
CA LYS A 2 5.56 33.53 23.51
C LYS A 2 4.15 33.41 24.13
N ARG A 3 3.29 34.43 24.07
CA ARG A 3 1.91 34.38 24.60
C ARG A 3 0.89 33.66 23.71
N ILE A 4 1.15 33.58 22.41
CA ILE A 4 0.28 32.88 21.44
C ILE A 4 0.52 31.37 21.50
N ILE A 5 1.76 30.95 21.69
CA ILE A 5 2.13 29.54 21.83
C ILE A 5 1.55 28.95 23.13
N SER A 6 1.49 29.74 24.21
CA SER A 6 0.89 29.30 25.48
C SER A 6 -0.63 29.12 25.39
N LEU A 7 -1.32 29.89 24.54
CA LEU A 7 -2.77 29.77 24.35
C LEU A 7 -3.13 28.54 23.49
N CYS A 8 -2.34 28.22 22.48
CA CYS A 8 -2.55 27.03 21.66
C CYS A 8 -2.32 25.73 22.44
N LEU A 9 -1.29 25.70 23.34
CA LEU A 9 -1.05 24.52 24.21
C LEU A 9 -2.17 24.30 25.23
N SER A 10 -2.77 25.36 25.76
CA SER A 10 -3.87 25.23 26.74
C SER A 10 -5.20 24.77 26.10
N VAL A 11 -5.44 25.09 24.84
CA VAL A 11 -6.63 24.60 24.10
C VAL A 11 -6.49 23.12 23.75
N ILE A 12 -5.29 22.66 23.39
CA ILE A 12 -5.03 21.24 23.10
C ILE A 12 -5.11 20.40 24.39
N LEU A 13 -4.66 20.92 25.55
CA LEU A 13 -4.79 20.22 26.84
C LEU A 13 -6.23 20.16 27.37
N CYS A 14 -7.06 21.15 27.06
CA CYS A 14 -8.48 21.15 27.47
C CYS A 14 -9.34 20.19 26.66
N LEU A 15 -9.00 19.93 25.38
CA LEU A 15 -9.70 18.95 24.54
C LEU A 15 -9.35 17.50 24.90
N SER A 16 -8.16 17.25 25.50
CA SER A 16 -7.76 15.90 25.95
C SER A 16 -8.30 15.50 27.32
N LEU A 17 -8.92 16.43 28.09
CA LEU A 17 -9.46 16.15 29.42
C LEU A 17 -11.00 15.95 29.46
N VAL A 18 -11.70 16.16 28.35
CA VAL A 18 -13.16 15.97 28.27
C VAL A 18 -13.53 14.53 27.83
N SER A 19 -12.61 13.75 27.28
CA SER A 19 -12.84 12.38 26.82
C SER A 19 -12.68 11.28 27.89
N LEU A 20 -12.49 11.61 29.17
CA LEU A 20 -12.30 10.65 30.26
C LEU A 20 -13.50 10.47 31.21
N ALA A 21 -14.68 11.00 30.88
CA ALA A 21 -15.88 10.83 31.71
C ALA A 21 -17.09 10.43 30.86
N GLY A 22 -17.24 9.15 30.54
CA GLY A 22 -18.39 8.63 29.84
C GLY A 22 -18.42 7.11 29.69
N CYS A 23 -18.32 6.38 30.80
CA CYS A 23 -18.73 4.98 30.85
C CYS A 23 -20.25 4.88 30.97
N GLY A 24 -20.93 4.23 30.04
CA GLY A 24 -22.35 3.88 30.19
C GLY A 24 -22.92 3.31 28.89
N GLY A 25 -23.10 1.98 28.86
CA GLY A 25 -23.48 1.22 27.68
C GLY A 25 -24.86 1.53 27.12
N SER A 26 -25.04 1.18 25.89
CA SER A 26 -26.16 0.36 25.39
C SER A 26 -26.01 0.15 23.89
N SER A 27 -26.16 -1.10 23.48
CA SER A 27 -26.21 -1.56 22.12
C SER A 27 -27.33 -0.93 21.32
N ASN A 28 -27.04 -0.31 20.18
CA ASN A 28 -28.00 -0.23 19.08
C ASN A 28 -27.26 -0.22 17.73
N ASN A 29 -27.64 -1.21 16.92
CA ASN A 29 -27.19 -1.38 15.54
C ASN A 29 -27.74 -0.25 14.66
N ASN A 30 -26.86 0.66 14.22
CA ASN A 30 -27.11 1.49 13.04
C ASN A 30 -25.81 1.61 12.25
N LEU A 31 -25.77 0.97 11.10
CA LEU A 31 -24.76 1.14 10.06
C LEU A 31 -24.82 2.58 9.55
N GLY A 32 -23.91 3.45 9.95
CA GLY A 32 -23.80 4.76 9.36
C GLY A 32 -23.13 5.86 10.17
N THR A 33 -22.87 5.68 11.44
CA THR A 33 -22.16 6.69 12.23
C THR A 33 -20.90 6.10 12.85
N TYR A 34 -19.76 6.42 12.27
CA TYR A 34 -18.47 6.21 12.89
C TYR A 34 -18.17 7.41 13.78
N THR A 35 -17.91 7.21 15.07
CA THR A 35 -17.49 8.27 15.98
C THR A 35 -16.00 8.51 15.89
N GLU A 36 -15.53 9.72 16.19
CA GLU A 36 -14.10 10.07 16.19
C GLU A 36 -13.25 9.11 17.07
N ASP A 37 -13.83 8.60 18.17
CA ASP A 37 -13.16 7.68 19.10
C ASP A 37 -12.86 6.30 18.49
N GLU A 38 -13.58 5.88 17.45
CA GLU A 38 -13.34 4.63 16.75
C GLU A 38 -12.16 4.66 15.76
N ILE A 39 -11.61 5.84 15.50
CA ILE A 39 -10.62 6.07 14.42
C ILE A 39 -9.29 6.61 14.93
N VAL A 40 -9.23 7.22 16.10
CA VAL A 40 -8.08 8.00 16.59
C VAL A 40 -6.91 7.16 17.14
N GLY A 41 -7.02 5.83 17.22
CA GLY A 41 -6.08 4.97 17.94
C GLY A 41 -4.74 4.66 17.26
N SER A 42 -4.40 5.02 16.03
CA SER A 42 -3.25 4.34 15.44
C SER A 42 -2.33 5.04 14.45
N VAL A 43 -2.30 6.36 14.32
CA VAL A 43 -1.25 7.00 13.47
C VAL A 43 -0.84 8.39 13.96
N VAL A 44 -0.27 8.49 15.14
CA VAL A 44 0.50 9.69 15.51
C VAL A 44 1.88 9.23 15.97
N GLU A 45 2.77 9.03 15.02
CA GLU A 45 4.23 9.18 15.18
C GLU A 45 4.89 9.10 13.81
N ASN A 46 5.61 10.13 13.45
CA ASN A 46 6.56 10.29 12.34
C ASN A 46 6.09 11.00 11.06
N PHE A 47 5.59 12.23 11.16
CA PHE A 47 5.76 13.21 10.08
C PHE A 47 5.88 14.63 10.65
N GLU A 48 6.95 14.91 11.36
CA GLU A 48 7.43 16.30 11.53
C GLU A 48 8.88 16.40 11.04
N ASN A 49 9.07 17.39 10.16
CA ASN A 49 10.34 17.93 9.66
C ASN A 49 10.99 17.24 8.47
N ASN A 50 10.67 17.71 7.28
CA ASN A 50 11.71 18.19 6.35
C ASN A 50 11.09 19.09 5.28
N THR A 51 11.16 20.39 5.51
CA THR A 51 11.04 21.40 4.47
C THR A 51 12.45 21.85 4.09
N ASP A 52 13.02 21.23 3.07
CA ASP A 52 14.16 21.82 2.39
C ASP A 52 13.86 21.96 0.89
N LYS A 53 13.94 23.18 0.43
CA LYS A 53 13.66 23.58 -0.95
C LYS A 53 14.84 23.21 -1.83
N GLY A 54 14.75 22.14 -2.56
CA GLY A 54 15.61 21.84 -3.69
C GLY A 54 15.08 22.49 -4.95
N ASN A 55 15.75 23.55 -5.41
CA ASN A 55 15.46 24.27 -6.64
C ASN A 55 16.10 23.48 -7.82
N GLY A 56 15.34 22.61 -8.45
CA GLY A 56 15.74 21.88 -9.66
C GLY A 56 14.95 22.39 -10.86
N ASN A 57 15.57 23.25 -11.66
CA ASN A 57 15.02 23.75 -12.90
C ASN A 57 15.18 22.68 -13.99
N SER A 58 14.17 21.83 -14.18
CA SER A 58 14.08 20.95 -15.35
C SER A 58 13.14 21.58 -16.38
N ASN A 59 13.69 22.04 -17.48
CA ASN A 59 12.97 22.38 -18.69
C ASN A 59 12.35 21.07 -19.26
N GLY A 60 11.16 20.73 -18.81
CA GLY A 60 10.34 19.70 -19.42
C GLY A 60 9.85 20.16 -20.77
N GLY A 61 10.53 19.73 -21.83
CA GLY A 61 9.98 19.80 -23.17
C GLY A 61 8.67 19.01 -23.20
N ALA A 62 7.65 19.56 -23.85
CA ALA A 62 6.41 18.87 -24.15
C ALA A 62 6.74 17.56 -24.90
N GLY A 63 6.86 16.46 -24.18
CA GLY A 63 6.97 15.12 -24.72
C GLY A 63 5.70 14.83 -25.51
N ALA A 64 5.84 14.25 -26.67
CA ALA A 64 4.72 13.75 -27.44
C ALA A 64 3.92 12.80 -26.54
N VAL A 65 2.60 13.00 -26.46
CA VAL A 65 1.66 12.14 -25.76
C VAL A 65 1.78 10.75 -26.37
N GLY A 66 2.42 9.79 -25.66
CA GLY A 66 2.69 8.46 -26.16
C GLY A 66 1.53 7.53 -25.82
N GLY A 67 0.48 7.52 -26.63
CA GLY A 67 -0.59 6.54 -26.55
C GLY A 67 -0.76 5.84 -27.90
N ASP A 68 -1.33 4.61 -27.90
CA ASP A 68 -1.70 4.01 -29.17
C ASP A 68 -2.88 4.78 -29.80
N ALA A 69 -3.13 4.56 -31.10
CA ALA A 69 -4.19 5.25 -31.84
C ALA A 69 -5.59 5.00 -31.24
N THR A 70 -5.78 3.89 -30.55
CA THR A 70 -7.04 3.51 -29.89
C THR A 70 -7.27 4.36 -28.63
N GLU A 71 -6.23 4.56 -27.84
CA GLU A 71 -6.30 5.40 -26.64
C GLU A 71 -6.48 6.87 -27.03
N GLN A 72 -5.78 7.36 -28.03
CA GLN A 72 -5.99 8.72 -28.54
C GLN A 72 -7.44 8.93 -28.98
N ALA A 73 -8.01 8.00 -29.76
CA ALA A 73 -9.40 8.07 -30.20
C ALA A 73 -10.40 8.07 -29.03
N PHE A 74 -10.08 7.37 -27.94
CA PHE A 74 -10.89 7.40 -26.71
C PHE A 74 -10.94 8.79 -26.08
N PHE A 75 -9.81 9.50 -26.03
CA PHE A 75 -9.76 10.85 -25.47
C PHE A 75 -10.29 11.91 -26.44
N ASP A 76 -10.16 11.72 -27.75
CA ASP A 76 -10.75 12.58 -28.74
C ASP A 76 -12.31 12.55 -28.71
N ALA A 77 -12.86 11.45 -28.20
CA ALA A 77 -14.30 11.25 -28.06
C ALA A 77 -14.88 11.80 -26.72
N VAL A 78 -14.12 12.60 -25.96
CA VAL A 78 -14.63 13.24 -24.73
C VAL A 78 -15.88 14.06 -25.05
N PRO A 79 -17.01 13.79 -24.38
CA PRO A 79 -18.25 14.54 -24.60
C PRO A 79 -18.10 16.03 -24.30
N GLU A 80 -18.71 16.88 -25.10
CA GLU A 80 -18.60 18.34 -24.97
C GLU A 80 -19.09 18.84 -23.60
N GLU A 81 -20.10 18.18 -23.02
CA GLU A 81 -20.64 18.52 -21.70
C GLU A 81 -19.65 18.26 -20.55
N LEU A 82 -18.58 17.50 -20.78
CA LEU A 82 -17.54 17.28 -19.78
C LEU A 82 -16.42 18.32 -19.84
N LYS A 83 -16.24 19.00 -20.97
CA LYS A 83 -15.23 20.04 -21.12
C LYS A 83 -15.53 21.23 -20.19
N GLY A 84 -14.49 21.73 -19.53
CA GLY A 84 -14.61 22.78 -18.53
C GLY A 84 -15.13 22.31 -17.15
N THR A 85 -15.47 21.01 -17.01
CA THR A 85 -15.84 20.45 -15.71
C THR A 85 -14.61 20.11 -14.86
N THR A 86 -14.82 19.88 -13.57
CA THR A 86 -13.77 19.52 -12.63
C THR A 86 -14.03 18.15 -12.02
N VAL A 87 -13.02 17.30 -11.98
CA VAL A 87 -12.95 16.04 -11.23
C VAL A 87 -12.24 16.30 -9.92
N LYS A 88 -12.83 15.90 -8.80
CA LYS A 88 -12.24 15.99 -7.46
C LYS A 88 -11.63 14.66 -7.07
N PHE A 89 -10.33 14.64 -6.86
CA PHE A 89 -9.55 13.44 -6.51
C PHE A 89 -9.05 13.53 -5.06
N ALA A 90 -9.64 12.74 -4.15
CA ALA A 90 -9.21 12.66 -2.76
C ALA A 90 -8.01 11.73 -2.62
N THR A 91 -6.91 12.26 -2.12
CA THR A 91 -5.65 11.53 -1.93
C THR A 91 -4.81 12.17 -0.84
N TRP A 92 -3.95 11.36 -0.20
CA TRP A 92 -2.93 11.86 0.76
C TRP A 92 -1.59 12.18 0.10
N ILE A 93 -1.46 11.91 -1.21
CA ILE A 93 -0.27 12.24 -1.98
C ILE A 93 -0.46 13.64 -2.57
N ASP A 94 0.48 14.54 -2.29
CA ASP A 94 0.52 15.83 -2.98
C ASP A 94 1.16 15.65 -4.36
N HIS A 95 0.35 15.19 -5.31
CA HIS A 95 0.80 14.98 -6.69
C HIS A 95 1.25 16.28 -7.37
N LYS A 96 0.84 17.46 -6.88
CA LYS A 96 1.22 18.74 -7.48
C LYS A 96 2.62 19.19 -7.12
N SER A 97 3.17 18.69 -6.00
CA SER A 97 4.54 18.98 -5.58
C SER A 97 5.56 17.94 -6.06
N THR A 98 5.13 16.94 -6.84
CA THR A 98 5.98 15.88 -7.37
C THR A 98 6.42 16.16 -8.80
N ASP A 99 7.46 15.47 -9.26
CA ASP A 99 8.01 15.60 -10.61
C ASP A 99 6.99 15.23 -11.72
N TYR A 100 5.92 14.53 -11.37
CA TYR A 100 4.84 14.14 -12.29
C TYR A 100 3.56 14.99 -12.17
N SER A 101 3.69 16.21 -11.65
CA SER A 101 2.56 17.17 -11.60
C SER A 101 2.00 17.53 -12.99
N TYR A 102 2.82 17.37 -14.04
CA TYR A 102 2.43 17.58 -15.43
C TYR A 102 1.29 16.66 -15.90
N ILE A 103 1.13 15.48 -15.32
CA ILE A 103 0.04 14.54 -15.65
C ILE A 103 -1.33 15.24 -15.61
N PHE A 104 -1.54 16.07 -14.61
CA PHE A 104 -2.81 16.78 -14.42
C PHE A 104 -3.04 17.87 -15.47
N SER A 105 -2.00 18.65 -15.79
CA SER A 105 -2.07 19.70 -16.81
C SER A 105 -2.21 19.12 -18.22
N ASP A 106 -1.56 18.01 -18.50
CA ASP A 106 -1.61 17.39 -19.83
C ASP A 106 -2.94 16.67 -20.04
N PHE A 107 -3.51 16.04 -19.02
CA PHE A 107 -4.89 15.56 -19.06
C PHE A 107 -5.91 16.68 -19.33
N GLU A 108 -5.77 17.83 -18.65
CA GLU A 108 -6.66 19.00 -18.89
C GLU A 108 -6.52 19.53 -20.34
N LYS A 109 -5.29 19.63 -20.88
CA LYS A 109 -5.06 20.02 -22.27
C LYS A 109 -5.70 19.03 -23.26
N LEU A 110 -5.59 17.74 -22.99
CA LEU A 110 -6.07 16.67 -23.86
C LEU A 110 -7.61 16.62 -23.89
N THR A 111 -8.25 16.78 -22.72
CA THR A 111 -9.68 16.48 -22.55
C THR A 111 -10.56 17.70 -22.29
N GLY A 112 -9.97 18.82 -21.87
CA GLY A 112 -10.70 19.95 -21.35
C GLY A 112 -11.27 19.75 -19.95
N ILE A 113 -10.99 18.61 -19.28
CA ILE A 113 -11.47 18.28 -17.93
C ILE A 113 -10.38 18.62 -16.92
N LYS A 114 -10.70 19.42 -15.93
CA LYS A 114 -9.78 19.79 -14.86
C LYS A 114 -9.78 18.77 -13.74
N VAL A 115 -8.61 18.54 -13.10
CA VAL A 115 -8.52 17.71 -11.91
C VAL A 115 -8.08 18.56 -10.71
N GLU A 116 -8.88 18.49 -9.64
CA GLU A 116 -8.61 19.12 -8.36
C GLU A 116 -8.24 18.06 -7.33
N ILE A 117 -7.07 18.21 -6.69
CA ILE A 117 -6.67 17.35 -5.57
C ILE A 117 -7.39 17.85 -4.31
N VAL A 118 -8.13 16.94 -3.68
CA VAL A 118 -8.75 17.14 -2.37
C VAL A 118 -7.82 16.50 -1.34
N PRO A 119 -7.02 17.27 -0.61
CA PRO A 119 -6.06 16.74 0.32
C PRO A 119 -6.76 16.11 1.53
N VAL A 120 -6.41 14.87 1.81
CA VAL A 120 -6.84 14.12 2.99
C VAL A 120 -5.62 13.48 3.62
N THR A 121 -5.60 13.33 4.94
CA THR A 121 -4.54 12.57 5.59
C THR A 121 -4.89 11.09 5.56
N GLN A 122 -3.89 10.22 5.54
CA GLN A 122 -4.12 8.78 5.56
C GLN A 122 -4.83 8.34 6.86
N ALA A 123 -4.53 9.00 7.98
CA ALA A 123 -5.12 8.73 9.28
C ALA A 123 -6.62 9.06 9.34
N ASP A 124 -7.02 10.21 8.76
CA ASP A 124 -8.41 10.71 8.85
C ASP A 124 -9.25 10.33 7.62
N TYR A 125 -8.70 9.51 6.73
CA TYR A 125 -9.22 9.30 5.39
C TYR A 125 -10.71 8.97 5.38
N ILE A 126 -11.10 7.92 6.09
CA ILE A 126 -12.49 7.44 6.12
C ILE A 126 -13.44 8.44 6.77
N VAL A 127 -13.03 9.06 7.88
CA VAL A 127 -13.86 10.06 8.58
C VAL A 127 -14.14 11.25 7.68
N LYS A 128 -13.09 11.77 7.04
CA LYS A 128 -13.25 12.88 6.09
C LYS A 128 -14.18 12.52 4.92
N LEU A 129 -13.98 11.35 4.32
CA LEU A 129 -14.84 10.89 3.22
C LEU A 129 -16.29 10.72 3.65
N ALA A 130 -16.54 10.16 4.84
CA ALA A 130 -17.89 10.03 5.39
C ALA A 130 -18.53 11.40 5.64
N GLY A 131 -17.77 12.35 6.21
CA GLY A 131 -18.22 13.73 6.40
C GLY A 131 -18.53 14.45 5.09
N MET A 132 -17.67 14.31 4.08
CA MET A 132 -17.88 14.88 2.75
C MET A 132 -19.14 14.30 2.07
N LYS A 133 -19.35 12.98 2.19
CA LYS A 133 -20.59 12.37 1.69
C LYS A 133 -21.82 12.91 2.40
N ALA A 134 -21.78 13.02 3.73
CA ALA A 134 -22.90 13.52 4.52
C ALA A 134 -23.24 14.99 4.21
N SER A 135 -22.26 15.81 3.83
CA SER A 135 -22.42 17.23 3.47
C SER A 135 -22.65 17.48 1.97
N ASP A 136 -22.86 16.44 1.18
CA ASP A 136 -23.00 16.50 -0.29
C ASP A 136 -21.78 17.15 -1.02
N THR A 137 -20.59 17.01 -0.42
CA THR A 137 -19.31 17.50 -0.97
C THR A 137 -18.35 16.36 -1.31
N ALA A 138 -18.89 15.16 -1.54
CA ALA A 138 -18.08 13.99 -1.86
C ALA A 138 -17.09 14.27 -3.02
N PRO A 139 -15.85 13.74 -2.96
CA PRO A 139 -14.98 13.75 -4.12
C PRO A 139 -15.54 12.86 -5.22
N ASP A 140 -14.93 12.89 -6.40
CA ASP A 140 -15.32 11.96 -7.48
C ASP A 140 -14.50 10.68 -7.42
N ILE A 141 -13.21 10.80 -7.10
CA ILE A 141 -12.27 9.68 -7.01
C ILE A 141 -11.74 9.54 -5.59
N ILE A 142 -11.64 8.30 -5.14
CA ILE A 142 -11.05 7.88 -3.87
C ILE A 142 -9.97 6.83 -4.16
N VAL A 143 -8.84 6.91 -3.46
CA VAL A 143 -7.85 5.81 -3.42
C VAL A 143 -8.30 4.80 -2.37
N GLU A 144 -8.35 3.52 -2.71
CA GLU A 144 -8.52 2.46 -1.72
C GLU A 144 -7.24 2.33 -0.88
N ASN A 145 -7.39 2.44 0.44
CA ASN A 145 -6.28 2.51 1.40
C ASN A 145 -6.24 1.31 2.37
N GLY A 146 -6.69 0.15 1.94
CA GLY A 146 -6.72 -1.04 2.79
C GLY A 146 -7.92 -1.13 3.72
N ASP A 147 -8.93 -0.30 3.50
CA ASP A 147 -10.13 -0.23 4.34
C ASP A 147 -11.32 -1.03 3.79
N PHE A 148 -11.16 -1.67 2.62
CA PHE A 148 -12.19 -2.55 2.08
C PHE A 148 -12.36 -3.81 2.97
N PRO A 149 -13.58 -4.26 3.29
CA PRO A 149 -14.87 -3.84 2.76
C PRO A 149 -15.58 -2.73 3.60
N ARG A 150 -14.93 -2.13 4.57
CA ARG A 150 -15.49 -1.08 5.42
C ARG A 150 -15.96 0.14 4.61
N THR A 151 -15.21 0.47 3.56
CA THR A 151 -15.50 1.61 2.67
C THR A 151 -16.68 1.41 1.73
N LEU A 152 -17.25 0.21 1.61
CA LEU A 152 -18.35 -0.07 0.66
C LEU A 152 -19.50 0.94 0.70
N ALA A 153 -19.85 1.44 1.89
CA ALA A 153 -20.91 2.45 2.03
C ALA A 153 -20.51 3.83 1.47
N LEU A 154 -19.23 4.08 1.24
CA LEU A 154 -18.69 5.34 0.69
C LEU A 154 -18.41 5.25 -0.81
N LEU A 155 -18.63 4.09 -1.42
CA LEU A 155 -18.33 3.82 -2.81
C LEU A 155 -19.61 3.61 -3.62
N GLN A 156 -19.57 4.01 -4.89
CA GLN A 156 -20.55 3.56 -5.87
C GLN A 156 -19.99 2.48 -6.77
N ALA A 157 -20.85 1.60 -7.27
CA ALA A 157 -20.45 0.63 -8.25
C ALA A 157 -19.98 1.32 -9.55
N ILE A 158 -18.88 0.84 -10.10
CA ILE A 158 -18.33 1.31 -11.37
C ILE A 158 -19.13 0.62 -12.49
N THR A 159 -19.89 1.40 -13.23
CA THR A 159 -20.64 0.92 -14.39
C THR A 159 -20.39 1.81 -15.60
N LYS A 160 -20.53 1.24 -16.79
CA LYS A 160 -20.31 1.98 -18.04
C LYS A 160 -21.24 3.19 -18.18
N GLU A 161 -22.47 3.07 -17.70
CA GLU A 161 -23.47 4.14 -17.77
C GLU A 161 -23.09 5.33 -16.87
N ALA A 162 -22.61 5.04 -15.64
CA ALA A 162 -22.30 6.08 -14.66
C ALA A 162 -20.92 6.72 -14.89
N THR A 163 -19.94 5.94 -15.32
CA THR A 163 -18.53 6.34 -15.33
C THR A 163 -17.86 6.32 -16.71
N GLY A 164 -18.52 5.75 -17.73
CA GLY A 164 -17.89 5.45 -19.02
C GLY A 164 -16.92 4.26 -18.99
N ILE A 165 -16.64 3.68 -17.82
CA ILE A 165 -15.71 2.57 -17.63
C ILE A 165 -16.42 1.25 -17.89
N ASP A 166 -15.96 0.49 -18.87
CA ASP A 166 -16.27 -0.94 -18.99
C ASP A 166 -15.24 -1.72 -18.18
N VAL A 167 -15.63 -2.22 -17.00
CA VAL A 167 -14.72 -2.95 -16.09
C VAL A 167 -14.19 -4.27 -16.67
N LYS A 168 -14.74 -4.73 -17.80
CA LYS A 168 -14.30 -5.92 -18.53
C LYS A 168 -13.25 -5.60 -19.60
N ASP A 169 -13.00 -4.33 -19.88
CA ASP A 169 -11.95 -3.90 -20.80
C ASP A 169 -10.59 -4.39 -20.29
N SER A 170 -9.77 -4.93 -21.21
CA SER A 170 -8.42 -5.44 -20.91
C SER A 170 -7.43 -4.38 -20.43
N PHE A 171 -7.77 -3.11 -20.59
CA PHE A 171 -7.05 -2.00 -19.96
C PHE A 171 -7.00 -2.13 -18.44
N TRP A 172 -8.08 -2.64 -17.83
CA TRP A 172 -8.16 -2.81 -16.39
C TRP A 172 -7.56 -4.14 -15.95
N ASP A 173 -6.84 -4.14 -14.85
CA ASP A 173 -6.33 -5.36 -14.24
C ASP A 173 -7.51 -6.22 -13.73
N GLN A 174 -7.77 -7.32 -14.42
CA GLN A 174 -8.92 -8.18 -14.14
C GLN A 174 -8.80 -8.91 -12.79
N GLU A 175 -7.59 -9.18 -12.31
CA GLU A 175 -7.40 -9.80 -10.99
C GLU A 175 -7.66 -8.78 -9.87
N VAL A 176 -7.22 -7.51 -10.05
CA VAL A 176 -7.57 -6.42 -9.13
C VAL A 176 -9.08 -6.17 -9.15
N THR A 177 -9.67 -6.02 -10.33
CA THR A 177 -11.12 -5.82 -10.49
C THR A 177 -11.92 -6.90 -9.76
N LYS A 178 -11.51 -8.16 -9.88
CA LYS A 178 -12.15 -9.30 -9.20
C LYS A 178 -12.05 -9.23 -7.68
N LEU A 179 -10.91 -8.76 -7.14
CA LEU A 179 -10.74 -8.60 -5.69
C LEU A 179 -11.73 -7.59 -5.09
N TYR A 180 -12.11 -6.56 -5.86
CA TYR A 180 -13.01 -5.50 -5.41
C TYR A 180 -14.42 -5.62 -6.02
N THR A 181 -14.79 -6.81 -6.48
CA THR A 181 -16.15 -7.10 -6.95
C THR A 181 -16.93 -7.86 -5.87
N VAL A 182 -18.08 -7.31 -5.47
CA VAL A 182 -19.03 -7.91 -4.53
C VAL A 182 -20.34 -8.22 -5.26
N GLY A 183 -20.69 -9.49 -5.34
CA GLY A 183 -21.80 -9.95 -6.18
C GLY A 183 -21.49 -9.70 -7.67
N ASN A 184 -22.24 -8.78 -8.27
CA ASN A 184 -22.04 -8.35 -9.66
C ASN A 184 -21.59 -6.88 -9.78
N LYS A 185 -21.19 -6.26 -8.66
CA LYS A 185 -20.82 -4.84 -8.60
C LYS A 185 -19.33 -4.71 -8.34
N THR A 186 -18.63 -4.02 -9.23
CA THR A 186 -17.21 -3.66 -9.05
C THR A 186 -17.12 -2.29 -8.40
N TYR A 187 -16.27 -2.16 -7.37
CA TYR A 187 -16.13 -0.94 -6.58
C TYR A 187 -14.76 -0.27 -6.70
N ALA A 188 -13.75 -1.01 -7.15
CA ALA A 188 -12.43 -0.46 -7.36
C ALA A 188 -11.73 -1.14 -8.54
N ILE A 189 -10.84 -0.41 -9.19
CA ILE A 189 -10.08 -0.83 -10.37
C ILE A 189 -8.64 -0.33 -10.29
N ASN A 190 -7.77 -0.92 -11.11
CA ASN A 190 -6.47 -0.37 -11.46
C ASN A 190 -6.15 -0.72 -12.93
N GLY A 191 -5.22 0.01 -13.56
CA GLY A 191 -4.73 -0.30 -14.90
C GLY A 191 -3.88 -1.58 -14.89
N ALA A 192 -3.99 -2.40 -15.94
CA ALA A 192 -3.29 -3.68 -16.04
C ALA A 192 -1.76 -3.54 -16.05
N ASN A 193 -1.26 -2.40 -16.53
CA ASN A 193 0.16 -2.08 -16.63
C ASN A 193 0.55 -0.86 -15.79
N SER A 194 -0.32 -0.43 -14.88
CA SER A 194 -0.11 0.81 -14.14
C SER A 194 1.04 0.72 -13.16
N SER A 195 2.00 1.64 -13.26
CA SER A 195 3.08 1.85 -12.28
C SER A 195 2.58 2.35 -10.92
N TRP A 196 1.34 2.83 -10.86
CA TRP A 196 0.69 3.23 -9.63
C TRP A 196 0.21 2.06 -8.78
N GLN A 197 0.29 0.83 -9.29
CA GLN A 197 0.13 -0.36 -8.45
C GLN A 197 1.22 -0.36 -7.37
N MET A 198 0.84 -0.72 -6.15
CA MET A 198 1.85 -0.94 -5.12
C MET A 198 2.63 -2.20 -5.48
N ALA A 199 3.93 -2.02 -5.55
CA ALA A 199 4.81 -3.01 -6.14
C ALA A 199 5.02 -4.21 -5.22
N SER A 200 5.40 -5.29 -5.85
CA SER A 200 5.83 -6.54 -5.23
C SER A 200 7.00 -6.33 -4.29
N PRO A 201 7.16 -7.17 -3.27
CA PRO A 201 8.28 -7.07 -2.34
C PRO A 201 9.61 -7.50 -2.99
N LEU A 202 10.67 -6.87 -2.50
CA LEU A 202 12.06 -7.13 -2.89
C LEU A 202 12.97 -7.25 -1.68
N VAL A 203 14.16 -7.77 -1.93
CA VAL A 203 15.32 -7.61 -1.07
C VAL A 203 16.16 -6.45 -1.58
N TYR A 204 16.37 -5.46 -0.73
CA TYR A 204 17.31 -4.36 -0.96
C TYR A 204 18.56 -4.60 -0.13
N PHE A 205 19.73 -4.35 -0.66
CA PHE A 205 20.97 -4.53 0.11
C PHE A 205 21.96 -3.41 -0.13
N ASN A 206 22.77 -3.13 0.89
CA ASN A 206 23.82 -2.13 0.87
C ASN A 206 25.07 -2.77 0.28
N ILE A 207 25.39 -2.47 -0.99
CA ILE A 207 26.51 -3.04 -1.72
C ILE A 207 27.84 -2.72 -1.01
N PRO A 208 28.20 -1.45 -0.73
CA PRO A 208 29.46 -1.13 -0.09
C PRO A 208 29.65 -1.77 1.29
N LEU A 209 28.55 -1.89 2.04
CA LEU A 209 28.60 -2.51 3.37
C LEU A 209 28.92 -3.99 3.29
N LEU A 210 28.23 -4.74 2.42
CA LEU A 210 28.44 -6.18 2.26
C LEU A 210 29.82 -6.47 1.70
N GLU A 211 30.29 -5.69 0.71
CA GLU A 211 31.64 -5.79 0.14
C GLU A 211 32.72 -5.53 1.19
N LYS A 212 32.59 -4.46 1.98
CA LYS A 212 33.52 -4.10 3.06
C LYS A 212 33.72 -5.24 4.04
N TYR A 213 32.67 -6.00 4.31
CA TYR A 213 32.72 -7.12 5.27
C TYR A 213 32.93 -8.48 4.59
N GLY A 214 33.09 -8.53 3.28
CA GLY A 214 33.30 -9.77 2.51
C GLY A 214 32.10 -10.72 2.58
N VAL A 215 30.90 -10.18 2.73
CA VAL A 215 29.66 -10.96 2.79
C VAL A 215 29.07 -11.08 1.40
N LYS A 216 28.81 -12.32 0.99
CA LYS A 216 28.16 -12.60 -0.29
C LYS A 216 26.77 -12.00 -0.37
N THR A 217 26.50 -11.29 -1.46
CA THR A 217 25.24 -10.54 -1.64
C THR A 217 24.07 -11.46 -1.99
N PRO A 218 22.82 -11.05 -1.71
CA PRO A 218 21.62 -11.74 -2.19
C PRO A 218 21.59 -11.93 -3.71
N ALA A 219 22.09 -10.96 -4.50
CA ALA A 219 22.12 -11.05 -5.96
C ALA A 219 23.05 -12.17 -6.45
N GLU A 220 24.22 -12.33 -5.86
CA GLU A 220 25.14 -13.44 -6.20
C GLU A 220 24.50 -14.81 -5.95
N TYR A 221 23.69 -14.95 -4.90
CA TYR A 221 22.93 -16.19 -4.68
C TYR A 221 21.81 -16.38 -5.72
N VAL A 222 21.19 -15.29 -6.20
CA VAL A 222 20.20 -15.33 -7.30
C VAL A 222 20.87 -15.82 -8.60
N ASP A 223 22.03 -15.28 -8.94
CA ASP A 223 22.79 -15.63 -10.16
C ASP A 223 23.22 -17.09 -10.16
N GLU A 224 23.52 -17.64 -8.99
CA GLU A 224 23.81 -19.07 -8.81
C GLU A 224 22.56 -19.96 -8.77
N ASN A 225 21.37 -19.39 -8.96
CA ASN A 225 20.08 -20.07 -8.77
C ASN A 225 20.01 -20.82 -7.41
N ASN A 226 20.52 -20.18 -6.36
CA ASN A 226 20.66 -20.74 -5.01
C ASN A 226 20.16 -19.78 -3.93
N TRP A 227 19.31 -18.81 -4.27
CA TRP A 227 18.70 -17.89 -3.31
C TRP A 227 17.45 -18.54 -2.70
N THR A 228 17.62 -19.13 -1.52
CA THR A 228 16.60 -19.90 -0.79
C THR A 228 16.55 -19.47 0.68
N PHE A 229 15.55 -19.93 1.45
CA PHE A 229 15.50 -19.74 2.90
C PHE A 229 16.80 -20.17 3.60
N THR A 230 17.36 -21.31 3.19
CA THR A 230 18.61 -21.81 3.76
C THR A 230 19.79 -20.88 3.49
N THR A 231 19.93 -20.41 2.25
CA THR A 231 21.05 -19.52 1.89
C THR A 231 20.81 -18.09 2.38
N MET A 232 19.57 -17.64 2.55
CA MET A 232 19.24 -16.38 3.22
C MET A 232 19.66 -16.43 4.69
N LEU A 233 19.35 -17.52 5.42
CA LEU A 233 19.82 -17.69 6.80
C LEU A 233 21.35 -17.66 6.88
N LYS A 234 22.03 -18.32 5.93
CA LYS A 234 23.49 -18.29 5.86
C LYS A 234 24.02 -16.88 5.60
N CYS A 235 23.43 -16.13 4.68
CA CYS A 235 23.81 -14.75 4.40
C CYS A 235 23.66 -13.88 5.65
N MET A 236 22.56 -14.00 6.39
CA MET A 236 22.33 -13.29 7.65
C MET A 236 23.35 -13.69 8.73
N GLU A 237 23.67 -14.97 8.83
CA GLU A 237 24.67 -15.50 9.76
C GLU A 237 26.07 -14.96 9.45
N ASP A 238 26.46 -14.99 8.18
CA ASP A 238 27.77 -14.51 7.72
C ASP A 238 27.88 -12.99 7.97
N ALA A 239 26.83 -12.22 7.70
CA ALA A 239 26.77 -10.79 7.98
C ALA A 239 26.91 -10.49 9.49
N LYS A 240 26.27 -11.28 10.35
CA LYS A 240 26.41 -11.14 11.80
C LYS A 240 27.82 -11.48 12.27
N LYS A 241 28.41 -12.58 11.79
CA LYS A 241 29.79 -12.99 12.13
C LYS A 241 30.81 -11.96 11.68
N ALA A 242 30.58 -11.31 10.56
CA ALA A 242 31.41 -10.24 10.03
C ALA A 242 31.30 -8.93 10.84
N GLY A 243 30.29 -8.79 11.70
CA GLY A 243 30.10 -7.62 12.57
C GLY A 243 29.15 -6.57 12.04
N ILE A 244 28.32 -6.90 11.05
CA ILE A 244 27.24 -5.99 10.59
C ILE A 244 26.19 -5.88 11.70
N ALA A 245 25.89 -4.66 12.14
CA ALA A 245 25.05 -4.38 13.30
C ALA A 245 23.61 -4.92 13.13
N THR A 246 23.04 -4.73 11.95
CA THR A 246 21.73 -5.31 11.56
C THR A 246 21.94 -6.14 10.30
N PRO A 247 22.15 -7.47 10.40
CA PRO A 247 22.34 -8.30 9.21
C PRO A 247 21.20 -8.18 8.22
N CYS A 248 19.95 -8.28 8.72
CA CYS A 248 18.74 -8.13 7.92
C CYS A 248 17.65 -7.42 8.72
N GLU A 249 16.83 -6.59 8.08
CA GLU A 249 15.54 -6.13 8.61
C GLU A 249 14.42 -6.68 7.73
N ILE A 250 13.39 -7.27 8.35
CA ILE A 250 12.29 -7.92 7.63
C ILE A 250 10.97 -7.25 7.97
N ASP A 251 10.30 -6.71 6.96
CA ASP A 251 8.88 -6.37 7.06
C ASP A 251 8.06 -7.65 7.15
N VAL A 252 7.54 -7.93 8.34
CA VAL A 252 6.85 -9.20 8.62
C VAL A 252 5.51 -9.31 7.91
N SER A 253 4.85 -8.18 7.63
CA SER A 253 3.59 -8.19 6.90
C SER A 253 3.82 -8.61 5.45
N VAL A 254 4.84 -8.04 4.82
CA VAL A 254 5.29 -8.38 3.47
C VAL A 254 5.70 -9.85 3.41
N PHE A 255 6.55 -10.30 4.32
CA PHE A 255 7.05 -11.67 4.35
C PHE A 255 5.93 -12.69 4.57
N SER A 256 5.04 -12.44 5.54
CA SER A 256 3.85 -13.28 5.79
C SER A 256 2.92 -13.36 4.58
N ASN A 257 2.66 -12.24 3.92
CA ASN A 257 1.80 -12.21 2.73
C ASN A 257 2.38 -13.05 1.60
N VAL A 258 3.68 -12.97 1.36
CA VAL A 258 4.34 -13.73 0.29
C VAL A 258 4.32 -15.23 0.57
N TYR A 259 4.71 -15.64 1.76
CA TYR A 259 4.98 -17.06 2.04
C TYR A 259 3.82 -17.81 2.70
N ALA A 260 2.94 -17.11 3.39
CA ALA A 260 1.78 -17.71 4.06
C ALA A 260 0.43 -17.23 3.52
N GLY A 261 0.43 -16.30 2.56
CA GLY A 261 -0.80 -15.68 2.05
C GLY A 261 -1.43 -14.69 3.04
N GLY A 262 -0.66 -14.23 4.03
CA GLY A 262 -1.10 -13.34 5.09
C GLY A 262 -1.92 -14.01 6.18
N PRO A 263 -2.40 -13.23 7.17
CA PRO A 263 -3.19 -13.74 8.30
C PRO A 263 -4.64 -14.08 7.93
N TYR A 264 -5.13 -13.60 6.81
CA TYR A 264 -6.47 -13.86 6.29
C TYR A 264 -6.45 -13.97 4.77
N LYS A 265 -7.48 -14.59 4.22
CA LYS A 265 -7.65 -14.76 2.78
C LYS A 265 -9.04 -14.33 2.35
N TYR A 266 -9.13 -13.56 1.27
CA TYR A 266 -10.38 -13.26 0.58
C TYR A 266 -10.59 -14.21 -0.59
N ASN A 267 -11.77 -14.83 -0.66
CA ASN A 267 -12.17 -15.63 -1.80
C ASN A 267 -13.16 -14.81 -2.65
N ALA A 268 -12.68 -14.29 -3.76
CA ALA A 268 -13.46 -13.44 -4.66
C ALA A 268 -14.66 -14.19 -5.29
N SER A 269 -14.59 -15.51 -5.47
CA SER A 269 -15.68 -16.29 -6.05
C SER A 269 -16.87 -16.45 -5.09
N THR A 270 -16.61 -16.48 -3.77
CA THR A 270 -17.63 -16.57 -2.73
C THR A 270 -17.91 -15.25 -2.04
N ASN A 271 -17.06 -14.24 -2.28
CA ASN A 271 -17.01 -12.97 -1.57
C ASN A 271 -16.94 -13.18 -0.04
N LYS A 272 -15.96 -13.95 0.41
CA LYS A 272 -15.78 -14.25 1.83
C LYS A 272 -14.32 -14.16 2.23
N TYR A 273 -14.09 -13.58 3.39
CA TYR A 273 -12.84 -13.69 4.12
C TYR A 273 -12.80 -14.96 4.97
N SER A 274 -11.60 -15.49 5.15
CA SER A 274 -11.30 -16.59 6.07
C SER A 274 -10.00 -16.30 6.81
N ASN A 275 -9.92 -16.71 8.08
CA ASN A 275 -8.72 -16.65 8.88
C ASN A 275 -7.74 -17.75 8.45
N THR A 276 -6.48 -17.41 8.24
CA THR A 276 -5.41 -18.35 7.82
C THR A 276 -4.32 -18.51 8.87
N MET A 277 -4.35 -17.78 9.98
CA MET A 277 -3.30 -17.82 11.01
C MET A 277 -3.11 -19.20 11.64
N GLY A 278 -4.17 -19.97 11.78
CA GLY A 278 -4.12 -21.34 12.32
C GLY A 278 -3.47 -22.37 11.39
N THR A 279 -3.18 -22.03 10.13
CA THR A 279 -2.63 -22.98 9.16
C THR A 279 -1.18 -23.36 9.49
N ALA A 280 -0.79 -24.59 9.14
CA ALA A 280 0.59 -25.04 9.30
C ALA A 280 1.59 -24.12 8.60
N LYS A 281 1.23 -23.64 7.41
CA LYS A 281 2.06 -22.74 6.62
C LYS A 281 2.32 -21.40 7.31
N PHE A 282 1.30 -20.78 7.89
CA PHE A 282 1.46 -19.54 8.64
C PHE A 282 2.38 -19.73 9.85
N LYS A 283 2.19 -20.81 10.60
CA LYS A 283 3.02 -21.17 11.76
C LYS A 283 4.47 -21.46 11.35
N GLU A 284 4.71 -22.16 10.24
CA GLU A 284 6.05 -22.43 9.70
C GLU A 284 6.81 -21.12 9.38
N VAL A 285 6.17 -20.20 8.68
CA VAL A 285 6.77 -18.91 8.32
C VAL A 285 7.13 -18.09 9.57
N TRP A 286 6.25 -18.05 10.57
CA TRP A 286 6.52 -17.31 11.79
C TRP A 286 7.58 -17.99 12.69
N ASN A 287 7.67 -19.31 12.70
CA ASN A 287 8.76 -20.03 13.34
C ASN A 287 10.12 -19.71 12.70
N TYR A 288 10.16 -19.59 11.36
CA TYR A 288 11.37 -19.15 10.66
C TYR A 288 11.78 -17.72 11.06
N LEU A 289 10.86 -16.79 11.04
CA LEU A 289 11.09 -15.37 11.40
C LEU A 289 11.60 -15.23 12.84
N THR A 290 10.89 -15.83 13.79
CA THR A 290 11.26 -15.72 15.21
C THR A 290 12.58 -16.42 15.52
N SER A 291 12.89 -17.54 14.85
CA SER A 291 14.18 -18.21 14.98
C SER A 291 15.34 -17.38 14.42
N ALA A 292 15.13 -16.69 13.30
CA ALA A 292 16.13 -15.76 12.76
C ALA A 292 16.35 -14.57 13.70
N SER A 293 15.28 -14.05 14.30
CA SER A 293 15.32 -12.95 15.25
C SER A 293 16.03 -13.35 16.56
N GLU A 294 15.68 -14.51 17.14
CA GLU A 294 16.31 -15.03 18.37
C GLU A 294 17.82 -15.19 18.22
N LYS A 295 18.27 -15.64 17.05
CA LYS A 295 19.70 -15.73 16.71
C LYS A 295 20.36 -14.37 16.47
N GLY A 296 19.58 -13.29 16.44
CA GLY A 296 20.03 -11.94 16.09
C GLY A 296 20.48 -11.83 14.62
N TYR A 297 19.95 -12.67 13.74
CA TYR A 297 20.18 -12.62 12.29
C TYR A 297 19.25 -11.62 11.61
N ALA A 298 18.04 -11.46 12.15
CA ALA A 298 17.06 -10.53 11.62
C ALA A 298 16.43 -9.65 12.70
N LYS A 299 16.21 -8.39 12.36
CA LYS A 299 15.29 -7.49 13.06
C LYS A 299 13.92 -7.61 12.39
N LEU A 300 12.90 -7.98 13.16
CA LEU A 300 11.53 -8.04 12.67
C LEU A 300 10.87 -6.66 12.83
N SER A 301 10.23 -6.17 11.78
CA SER A 301 9.57 -4.88 11.73
C SER A 301 8.12 -5.03 11.30
N ASN A 302 7.20 -4.32 11.97
CA ASN A 302 5.78 -4.22 11.60
C ASN A 302 5.49 -3.04 10.69
N ALA A 303 6.46 -2.17 10.52
CA ALA A 303 6.43 -1.04 9.64
C ALA A 303 7.46 -1.28 8.55
N TRP A 304 7.49 -0.39 7.60
CA TRP A 304 8.45 -0.39 6.52
C TRP A 304 9.87 -0.63 7.00
N ALA A 305 10.47 -1.69 6.51
CA ALA A 305 11.88 -1.93 6.71
C ALA A 305 12.65 -0.88 5.90
N SER A 306 13.13 0.17 6.55
CA SER A 306 13.79 1.32 5.94
C SER A 306 15.22 1.55 6.45
N SER A 307 15.71 0.69 7.33
CA SER A 307 17.00 0.89 7.99
C SER A 307 18.23 0.79 7.06
N LEU A 308 18.03 0.44 5.78
CA LEU A 308 19.12 0.39 4.80
C LEU A 308 19.83 1.74 4.67
N THR A 309 19.06 2.85 4.71
CA THR A 309 19.59 4.21 4.63
C THR A 309 20.45 4.60 5.82
N SER A 310 20.39 3.88 6.93
CA SER A 310 21.23 4.12 8.12
C SER A 310 22.71 3.73 7.91
N GLY A 311 23.03 3.00 6.84
CA GLY A 311 24.37 2.51 6.55
C GLY A 311 24.84 1.35 7.45
N ASN A 312 24.03 0.86 8.38
CA ASN A 312 24.37 -0.19 9.34
C ASN A 312 23.62 -1.51 9.12
N THR A 313 22.76 -1.56 8.10
CA THR A 313 21.93 -2.71 7.76
C THR A 313 22.43 -3.36 6.48
N GLY A 314 22.68 -4.66 6.52
CA GLY A 314 23.19 -5.44 5.39
C GLY A 314 22.14 -5.51 4.28
N PHE A 315 20.95 -6.02 4.58
CA PHE A 315 19.85 -6.05 3.65
C PHE A 315 18.48 -5.92 4.33
N VAL A 316 17.48 -5.58 3.52
CA VAL A 316 16.12 -5.29 3.97
C VAL A 316 15.13 -6.01 3.07
N ILE A 317 14.11 -6.64 3.63
CA ILE A 317 12.95 -7.15 2.90
C ILE A 317 11.80 -6.20 3.09
N SER A 318 11.35 -5.58 1.99
CA SER A 318 10.28 -4.58 2.01
C SER A 318 9.55 -4.52 0.67
N GLY A 319 8.46 -3.74 0.59
CA GLY A 319 7.74 -3.52 -0.66
C GLY A 319 8.56 -2.75 -1.68
N ALA A 320 8.37 -3.02 -2.98
CA ALA A 320 9.10 -2.36 -4.07
C ALA A 320 8.73 -0.88 -4.28
N TYR A 321 7.83 -0.33 -3.48
CA TYR A 321 7.55 1.11 -3.46
C TYR A 321 8.80 1.95 -3.13
N GLY A 322 9.77 1.41 -2.39
CA GLY A 322 11.07 2.06 -2.13
C GLY A 322 11.92 2.30 -3.38
N LEU A 323 11.58 1.70 -4.53
CA LEU A 323 12.22 1.94 -5.81
C LEU A 323 11.81 3.27 -6.45
N ARG A 324 10.66 3.82 -6.06
CA ARG A 324 10.14 5.05 -6.64
C ARG A 324 10.93 6.26 -6.19
N LYS A 325 11.05 7.22 -7.08
CA LYS A 325 11.67 8.54 -6.84
C LYS A 325 10.77 9.37 -5.93
N GLN A 326 10.84 9.10 -4.62
CA GLN A 326 10.11 9.85 -3.60
C GLN A 326 11.02 10.22 -2.42
N PRO A 327 10.89 11.41 -1.83
CA PRO A 327 11.66 11.80 -0.66
C PRO A 327 11.45 10.84 0.52
N GLY A 328 12.49 10.58 1.29
CA GLY A 328 12.43 9.84 2.56
C GLY A 328 12.60 8.33 2.49
N TRP A 329 12.83 7.77 1.30
CA TRP A 329 13.03 6.33 1.10
C TRP A 329 14.45 5.99 0.66
N PHE A 330 14.69 4.81 0.07
CA PHE A 330 15.96 4.40 -0.53
C PHE A 330 16.44 5.36 -1.63
N TYR A 331 15.56 6.23 -2.09
CA TYR A 331 15.90 7.34 -2.99
C TYR A 331 17.05 8.22 -2.48
N GLN A 332 17.26 8.33 -1.18
CA GLN A 332 18.37 9.11 -0.59
C GLN A 332 19.74 8.44 -0.75
N MET A 333 19.80 7.13 -1.03
CA MET A 333 21.04 6.42 -1.28
C MET A 333 21.45 6.62 -2.74
N ASP A 334 22.74 6.59 -3.01
CA ASP A 334 23.22 6.56 -4.38
C ASP A 334 22.79 5.25 -5.07
N SER A 335 22.41 5.33 -6.35
CA SER A 335 21.91 4.17 -7.09
C SER A 335 22.92 3.03 -7.14
N GLU A 336 24.21 3.36 -7.21
CA GLU A 336 25.31 2.40 -7.25
C GLU A 336 25.48 1.63 -5.92
N ASP A 337 25.04 2.21 -4.82
CA ASP A 337 25.14 1.63 -3.48
C ASP A 337 24.02 0.67 -3.13
N ILE A 338 22.92 0.68 -3.91
CA ILE A 338 21.75 -0.17 -3.67
C ILE A 338 21.77 -1.37 -4.60
N GLY A 339 21.78 -2.56 -4.01
CA GLY A 339 21.52 -3.79 -4.72
C GLY A 339 20.08 -4.27 -4.57
N TYR A 340 19.63 -5.05 -5.55
CA TYR A 340 18.26 -5.58 -5.61
C TYR A 340 18.30 -7.08 -5.83
N ALA A 341 17.43 -7.81 -5.13
CA ALA A 341 17.20 -9.23 -5.37
C ALA A 341 15.74 -9.59 -5.18
N TYR A 342 15.30 -10.68 -5.79
CA TYR A 342 13.98 -11.26 -5.50
C TYR A 342 13.94 -11.81 -4.07
N LEU A 343 12.76 -12.03 -3.53
CA LEU A 343 12.62 -12.78 -2.29
C LEU A 343 13.10 -14.22 -2.48
N PRO A 344 13.72 -14.85 -1.45
CA PRO A 344 14.27 -16.20 -1.58
C PRO A 344 13.17 -17.22 -1.87
N LYS A 345 13.50 -18.25 -2.61
CA LYS A 345 12.66 -19.45 -2.75
C LYS A 345 12.57 -20.17 -1.41
N MET A 346 11.48 -20.84 -1.10
CA MET A 346 11.42 -21.71 0.07
C MET A 346 12.30 -22.96 -0.15
N ASP A 347 12.22 -23.54 -1.35
CA ASP A 347 13.01 -24.68 -1.80
C ASP A 347 13.74 -24.34 -3.11
N LYS A 348 14.93 -24.94 -3.29
CA LYS A 348 15.74 -24.74 -4.50
C LYS A 348 15.03 -25.20 -5.79
N ASN A 349 14.11 -26.15 -5.65
CA ASN A 349 13.35 -26.71 -6.77
C ASN A 349 12.14 -25.86 -7.17
N ASP A 350 11.81 -24.82 -6.40
CA ASP A 350 10.76 -23.88 -6.78
C ASP A 350 11.10 -23.22 -8.12
N LYS A 351 10.16 -23.28 -9.07
CA LYS A 351 10.40 -22.77 -10.44
C LYS A 351 10.60 -21.25 -10.45
N ASN A 352 9.80 -20.53 -9.67
CA ASN A 352 9.77 -19.08 -9.67
C ASN A 352 10.14 -18.54 -8.29
N TYR A 353 10.70 -17.34 -8.26
CA TYR A 353 10.80 -16.57 -7.03
C TYR A 353 9.39 -16.16 -6.57
N PRO A 354 9.10 -16.25 -5.26
CA PRO A 354 7.78 -15.93 -4.76
C PRO A 354 7.57 -14.41 -4.74
N THR A 355 6.32 -14.02 -4.93
CA THR A 355 5.89 -12.63 -4.79
C THR A 355 4.44 -12.57 -4.34
N SER A 356 4.05 -11.47 -3.73
CA SER A 356 2.67 -11.10 -3.46
C SER A 356 2.58 -9.59 -3.56
N THR A 357 1.93 -9.10 -4.61
CA THR A 357 1.83 -7.67 -4.88
C THR A 357 0.70 -7.07 -4.07
N MET A 358 1.00 -6.10 -3.22
CA MET A 358 -0.03 -5.22 -2.68
C MET A 358 -0.50 -4.32 -3.81
N THR A 359 -1.78 -4.36 -4.10
CA THR A 359 -2.34 -3.50 -5.13
C THR A 359 -3.03 -2.29 -4.52
N ARG A 360 -2.74 -1.12 -5.08
CA ARG A 360 -3.57 0.06 -4.88
C ARG A 360 -4.72 0.01 -5.87
N ALA A 361 -5.91 0.38 -5.43
CA ALA A 361 -7.07 0.45 -6.30
C ALA A 361 -7.72 1.83 -6.20
N TYR A 362 -8.47 2.19 -7.23
CA TYR A 362 -9.12 3.48 -7.35
C TYR A 362 -10.62 3.27 -7.46
N CYS A 363 -11.36 4.07 -6.71
CA CYS A 363 -12.79 3.96 -6.52
C CYS A 363 -13.49 5.21 -6.99
N ILE A 364 -14.77 5.10 -7.35
CA ILE A 364 -15.66 6.23 -7.52
C ILE A 364 -16.45 6.40 -6.22
N ALA A 365 -16.48 7.63 -5.69
CA ALA A 365 -17.16 7.91 -4.44
C ALA A 365 -18.69 7.84 -4.60
N ALA A 366 -19.37 7.36 -3.58
CA ALA A 366 -20.81 7.51 -3.50
C ALA A 366 -21.17 9.01 -3.35
N GLY A 367 -21.94 9.55 -4.31
CA GLY A 367 -22.25 10.97 -4.39
C GLY A 367 -21.31 11.79 -5.28
N ALA A 368 -20.43 11.14 -6.05
CA ALA A 368 -19.61 11.78 -7.06
C ALA A 368 -20.47 12.62 -8.02
N LYS A 369 -20.08 13.87 -8.24
CA LYS A 369 -20.80 14.79 -9.12
C LYS A 369 -20.33 14.70 -10.58
N ASN A 370 -19.10 14.22 -10.81
CA ASN A 370 -18.48 14.07 -12.12
C ASN A 370 -17.86 12.67 -12.30
N ALA A 371 -18.68 11.63 -12.09
CA ALA A 371 -18.24 10.24 -12.20
C ALA A 371 -17.77 9.87 -13.62
N LYS A 372 -18.35 10.46 -14.69
CA LYS A 372 -17.89 10.27 -16.07
C LYS A 372 -16.50 10.88 -16.31
N GLY A 373 -16.31 12.14 -15.91
CA GLY A 373 -15.01 12.79 -15.99
C GLY A 373 -13.95 12.03 -15.18
N ALA A 374 -14.32 11.47 -14.01
CA ALA A 374 -13.46 10.61 -13.22
C ALA A 374 -13.05 9.34 -13.98
N GLY A 375 -13.94 8.76 -14.77
CA GLY A 375 -13.62 7.60 -15.61
C GLY A 375 -12.55 7.92 -16.68
N TYR A 376 -12.67 9.07 -17.37
CA TYR A 376 -11.64 9.53 -18.31
C TYR A 376 -10.30 9.78 -17.61
N PHE A 377 -10.32 10.42 -16.43
CA PHE A 377 -9.10 10.68 -15.69
C PHE A 377 -8.44 9.39 -15.20
N LEU A 378 -9.19 8.43 -14.68
CA LEU A 378 -8.62 7.16 -14.24
C LEU A 378 -7.98 6.37 -15.39
N ARG A 379 -8.59 6.38 -16.59
CA ARG A 379 -7.98 5.75 -17.75
C ARG A 379 -6.69 6.43 -18.17
N TYR A 380 -6.63 7.75 -18.13
CA TYR A 380 -5.40 8.51 -18.39
C TYR A 380 -4.34 8.27 -17.31
N PHE A 381 -4.70 8.44 -16.05
CA PHE A 381 -3.80 8.39 -14.90
C PHE A 381 -3.20 6.99 -14.66
N LEU A 382 -3.92 5.94 -15.04
CA LEU A 382 -3.50 4.55 -14.84
C LEU A 382 -2.93 3.91 -16.11
N ASN A 383 -2.69 4.68 -17.15
CA ASN A 383 -2.04 4.26 -18.37
C ASN A 383 -0.63 4.82 -18.46
N ASP A 384 0.38 4.01 -18.20
CA ASP A 384 1.78 4.41 -18.15
C ASP A 384 2.36 4.80 -19.55
N ASP A 385 1.64 4.54 -20.63
CA ASP A 385 2.03 4.95 -21.99
C ASP A 385 1.92 6.49 -22.20
N TRP A 386 1.26 7.20 -21.28
CA TRP A 386 1.07 8.64 -21.35
C TRP A 386 2.19 9.47 -20.72
N TYR A 387 3.11 8.86 -19.96
CA TYR A 387 4.21 9.56 -19.30
C TYR A 387 5.44 8.68 -19.17
N ASP A 388 6.60 9.31 -19.03
CA ASP A 388 7.87 8.60 -18.92
C ASP A 388 8.03 7.96 -17.52
N LEU A 389 8.07 6.63 -17.47
CA LEU A 389 8.31 5.89 -16.24
C LEU A 389 9.68 6.14 -15.62
N ASN A 390 10.66 6.66 -16.39
CA ASN A 390 11.98 7.01 -15.87
C ASN A 390 11.91 8.10 -14.81
N ASP A 391 10.89 8.97 -14.88
CA ASP A 391 10.68 10.01 -13.87
C ASP A 391 10.18 9.44 -12.52
N ILE A 392 9.69 8.20 -12.50
CA ILE A 392 9.11 7.58 -11.31
C ILE A 392 10.13 6.74 -10.55
N PHE A 393 11.06 6.09 -11.25
CA PHE A 393 12.03 5.17 -10.67
C PHE A 393 13.39 5.80 -10.51
N LYS A 394 14.14 5.34 -9.51
CA LYS A 394 15.47 5.86 -9.21
C LYS A 394 16.49 5.55 -10.31
N ASP A 395 16.43 4.34 -10.86
CA ASP A 395 17.32 3.89 -11.93
C ASP A 395 16.65 2.82 -12.82
N GLU A 396 17.29 2.46 -13.94
CA GLU A 396 16.78 1.49 -14.90
C GLU A 396 16.68 0.06 -14.32
N ARG A 397 17.55 -0.30 -13.36
CA ARG A 397 17.48 -1.61 -12.68
C ARG A 397 16.24 -1.67 -11.81
N ALA A 398 15.94 -0.58 -11.09
CA ALA A 398 14.74 -0.44 -10.27
C ALA A 398 13.48 -0.57 -11.13
N LYS A 399 13.44 0.12 -12.28
CA LYS A 399 12.35 0.05 -13.26
C LYS A 399 12.18 -1.37 -13.81
N ALA A 400 13.26 -1.98 -14.31
CA ALA A 400 13.22 -3.33 -14.86
C ALA A 400 12.74 -4.37 -13.84
N MET A 401 13.18 -4.26 -12.59
CA MET A 401 12.75 -5.13 -11.50
C MET A 401 11.25 -4.97 -11.22
N HIS A 402 10.76 -3.74 -11.12
CA HIS A 402 9.35 -3.44 -10.95
C HIS A 402 8.50 -4.05 -12.09
N MET A 403 8.87 -3.81 -13.33
CA MET A 403 8.16 -4.33 -14.50
C MET A 403 8.15 -5.86 -14.56
N ASN A 404 9.25 -6.51 -14.15
CA ASN A 404 9.32 -7.97 -14.09
C ASN A 404 8.39 -8.55 -13.00
N LEU A 405 8.30 -7.90 -11.84
CA LEU A 405 7.42 -8.33 -10.77
C LEU A 405 5.94 -8.16 -11.12
N GLN A 406 5.59 -7.11 -11.83
CA GLN A 406 4.22 -6.89 -12.29
C GLN A 406 3.72 -7.98 -13.26
N LYS A 407 4.61 -8.63 -14.01
CA LYS A 407 4.25 -9.77 -14.87
C LYS A 407 3.77 -10.98 -14.05
N ILE A 408 4.14 -11.05 -12.77
CA ILE A 408 3.71 -12.12 -11.87
C ILE A 408 2.41 -11.66 -11.19
N LYS A 409 1.27 -11.92 -11.81
CA LYS A 409 -0.06 -11.49 -11.36
C LYS A 409 -0.53 -12.22 -10.08
N ASN A 410 0.26 -12.15 -9.00
CA ASN A 410 -0.09 -12.69 -7.69
C ASN A 410 -0.31 -11.52 -6.71
N PHE A 411 -1.56 -11.11 -6.56
CA PHE A 411 -1.94 -10.00 -5.69
C PHE A 411 -2.27 -10.47 -4.28
N SER A 412 -1.87 -9.68 -3.29
CA SER A 412 -2.36 -9.83 -1.92
C SER A 412 -3.85 -9.52 -1.87
N ASN A 413 -4.53 -10.15 -0.91
CA ASN A 413 -5.96 -9.91 -0.74
C ASN A 413 -6.24 -8.44 -0.39
N PRO A 414 -7.46 -7.93 -0.67
CA PRO A 414 -7.89 -6.64 -0.15
C PRO A 414 -7.65 -6.57 1.35
N GLN A 415 -7.11 -5.48 1.81
CA GLN A 415 -6.70 -5.37 3.20
C GLN A 415 -7.92 -5.30 4.11
N LEU A 416 -7.89 -6.11 5.16
CA LEU A 416 -8.90 -6.15 6.20
C LEU A 416 -8.57 -5.19 7.37
N GLU A 417 -7.49 -4.43 7.24
CA GLU A 417 -6.94 -3.60 8.32
C GLU A 417 -7.96 -2.66 8.92
N GLY A 418 -8.74 -1.96 8.10
CA GLY A 418 -9.74 -1.04 8.58
C GLY A 418 -10.86 -1.69 9.39
N VAL A 419 -11.25 -2.92 9.07
CA VAL A 419 -12.24 -3.68 9.87
C VAL A 419 -11.62 -4.15 11.18
N VAL A 420 -10.37 -4.54 11.15
CA VAL A 420 -9.62 -5.03 12.32
C VAL A 420 -9.34 -3.88 13.28
N LEU A 421 -8.84 -2.75 12.79
CA LEU A 421 -8.48 -1.59 13.60
C LEU A 421 -9.67 -0.97 14.35
N THR A 422 -10.88 -0.97 13.76
CA THR A 422 -12.08 -0.48 14.46
C THR A 422 -12.57 -1.36 15.59
N GLN A 423 -12.15 -2.61 15.62
CA GLN A 423 -12.57 -3.56 16.66
C GLN A 423 -11.50 -3.79 17.72
N TYR A 424 -10.26 -3.57 17.35
CA TYR A 424 -9.10 -3.75 18.23
C TYR A 424 -8.11 -2.63 17.88
N ASP A 425 -7.89 -1.71 18.79
CA ASP A 425 -6.83 -0.68 18.74
C ASP A 425 -5.43 -1.29 18.52
N ASP A 426 -5.37 -2.60 18.37
CA ASP A 426 -4.25 -3.48 18.61
C ASP A 426 -3.90 -4.46 17.49
N PHE A 427 -4.36 -4.29 16.22
CA PHE A 427 -3.86 -5.22 15.19
C PHE A 427 -2.34 -5.07 14.99
N LYS A 428 -1.83 -3.84 15.12
CA LYS A 428 -0.38 -3.62 15.22
C LYS A 428 0.23 -4.29 16.45
N VAL A 429 -0.48 -4.31 17.56
CA VAL A 429 -0.08 -5.01 18.80
C VAL A 429 -0.01 -6.52 18.58
N PHE A 430 -0.90 -7.10 17.76
CA PHE A 430 -0.82 -8.53 17.45
C PHE A 430 0.44 -8.90 16.70
N PHE A 431 0.79 -8.15 15.64
CA PHE A 431 2.06 -8.35 14.98
C PHE A 431 3.23 -8.02 15.93
N ASN A 432 3.10 -7.04 16.83
CA ASN A 432 4.10 -6.76 17.85
C ASN A 432 4.27 -7.96 18.80
N GLU A 433 3.20 -8.59 19.28
CA GLU A 433 3.29 -9.81 20.08
C GLU A 433 4.04 -10.92 19.32
N LEU A 434 3.78 -11.08 18.01
CA LEU A 434 4.46 -12.09 17.20
C LEU A 434 5.93 -11.72 16.94
N THR A 435 6.24 -10.45 16.64
CA THR A 435 7.63 -10.01 16.37
C THR A 435 8.53 -10.09 17.60
N THR A 436 7.97 -10.01 18.78
CA THR A 436 8.69 -10.14 20.05
C THR A 436 8.64 -11.54 20.66
N SER A 437 7.91 -12.47 20.01
CA SER A 437 7.83 -13.87 20.46
C SER A 437 9.13 -14.62 20.24
N THR A 438 9.45 -15.53 21.15
CA THR A 438 10.43 -16.58 20.90
C THR A 438 9.81 -17.70 20.04
N PRO A 439 10.60 -18.57 19.40
CA PRO A 439 10.08 -19.74 18.68
C PRO A 439 9.19 -20.64 19.53
N ALA A 440 9.47 -20.73 20.84
CA ALA A 440 8.65 -21.50 21.78
C ALA A 440 7.28 -20.88 22.06
N GLN A 441 7.15 -19.56 21.96
CA GLN A 441 5.93 -18.82 22.26
C GLN A 441 5.05 -18.56 21.05
N VAL A 442 5.64 -18.52 19.85
CA VAL A 442 4.97 -18.01 18.64
C VAL A 442 3.69 -18.77 18.30
N THR A 443 3.68 -20.10 18.43
CA THR A 443 2.49 -20.90 18.12
C THR A 443 1.33 -20.58 19.07
N ALA A 444 1.58 -20.48 20.38
CA ALA A 444 0.55 -20.13 21.36
C ALA A 444 0.02 -18.68 21.13
N ASN A 445 0.91 -17.75 20.79
CA ASN A 445 0.52 -16.38 20.48
C ASN A 445 -0.30 -16.31 19.18
N ILE A 446 0.07 -17.07 18.14
CA ILE A 446 -0.74 -17.20 16.92
C ILE A 446 -2.14 -17.71 17.23
N ASP A 447 -2.27 -18.77 18.04
CA ASP A 447 -3.57 -19.37 18.38
C ASP A 447 -4.45 -18.38 19.17
N LYS A 448 -3.86 -17.60 20.09
CA LYS A 448 -4.55 -16.53 20.83
C LYS A 448 -5.04 -15.42 19.90
N ILE A 449 -4.20 -14.96 18.98
CA ILE A 449 -4.51 -13.88 18.04
C ILE A 449 -5.54 -14.34 17.01
N SER A 450 -5.41 -15.57 16.55
CA SER A 450 -6.34 -16.18 15.57
C SER A 450 -7.79 -16.10 16.02
N GLN A 451 -8.08 -16.36 17.31
CA GLN A 451 -9.44 -16.26 17.85
C GLN A 451 -10.02 -14.82 17.74
N LYS A 452 -9.19 -13.81 17.91
CA LYS A 452 -9.62 -12.41 17.75
C LYS A 452 -9.84 -12.06 16.27
N LEU A 453 -8.99 -12.58 15.38
CA LEU A 453 -9.14 -12.38 13.94
C LEU A 453 -10.42 -13.00 13.39
N ASP A 454 -10.88 -14.15 13.93
CA ASP A 454 -12.14 -14.78 13.55
C ASP A 454 -13.34 -13.82 13.68
N TYR A 455 -13.37 -13.04 14.75
CA TYR A 455 -14.42 -12.04 14.96
C TYR A 455 -14.37 -10.93 13.90
N CYS A 456 -13.17 -10.46 13.54
CA CYS A 456 -13.00 -9.45 12.50
C CYS A 456 -13.41 -9.96 11.12
N VAL A 457 -13.05 -11.21 10.82
CA VAL A 457 -13.45 -11.91 9.60
C VAL A 457 -14.97 -12.05 9.52
N GLU A 458 -15.63 -12.40 10.62
CA GLU A 458 -17.10 -12.48 10.67
C GLU A 458 -17.74 -11.12 10.36
N LYS A 459 -17.23 -10.04 10.96
CA LYS A 459 -17.73 -8.67 10.68
C LYS A 459 -17.54 -8.25 9.23
N ALA A 460 -16.35 -8.47 8.67
CA ALA A 460 -16.10 -8.18 7.25
C ALA A 460 -17.06 -8.94 6.34
N ASN A 461 -17.30 -10.22 6.62
CA ASN A 461 -18.24 -11.03 5.87
C ASN A 461 -19.69 -10.51 5.98
N LYS A 462 -20.11 -9.97 7.13
CA LYS A 462 -21.42 -9.31 7.29
C LYS A 462 -21.50 -8.02 6.46
N LEU A 463 -20.46 -7.18 6.44
CA LEU A 463 -20.43 -5.97 5.61
C LEU A 463 -20.61 -6.31 4.12
N ILE A 464 -19.90 -7.33 3.64
CA ILE A 464 -20.02 -7.80 2.25
C ILE A 464 -21.39 -8.36 1.96
N ALA A 465 -21.97 -9.15 2.87
CA ALA A 465 -23.30 -9.70 2.68
C ALA A 465 -24.38 -8.61 2.57
N ASN A 466 -24.24 -7.53 3.31
CA ASN A 466 -25.16 -6.39 3.27
C ASN A 466 -25.01 -5.51 2.02
N ALA A 467 -23.89 -5.62 1.28
CA ALA A 467 -23.62 -4.86 0.07
C ALA A 467 -24.08 -5.55 -1.23
N LYS A 468 -24.46 -6.84 -1.16
CA LYS A 468 -25.02 -7.62 -2.27
C LYS A 468 -26.45 -7.19 -2.56
#